data_3f45dc20119f5e6f1dc29003487f1c2d
#
_entry.id   3f45dc20119f5e6f1dc29003487f1c2d
#
_cell.length_a   1.000
_cell.length_b   1.000
_cell.length_c   1.000
_cell.angle_alpha   90.00
_cell.angle_beta   90.00
_cell.angle_gamma   90.00
#
_symmetry.space_group_name_H-M   'P 1'
#
loop_
_entity.id
_entity.type
_entity.pdbx_description
1 polymer ?
#
loop_
_entity_poly.entity_id
_entity_poly.type
_entity_poly.pdbx_seq_one_letter_code
_entity_poly.pdbx_strand_id
1 'polypeptide(L)'
;MINNNISLDILLMGCKQMGATDIDSNSTKLHIIKFKISEELTVSYLCNAKDEEKIFLQRVEPYPIKNTQFESVENILKFIKKDVLLFKNAAKSRNFKIFLDIVNKNYLIRRNIEDLFLFHNVDREFLEKVWANVNNMLEKIDQEYEDARELEIDVDVEALKIK
;
A
#
# COMPACT_ATOMS: atom_id res chain seq x y z
N MET A 1 14.57 -22.10 22.31
CA MET A 1 14.57 -21.36 21.01
C MET A 1 14.32 -22.40 19.93
N ILE A 2 13.09 -22.52 19.47
CA ILE A 2 12.70 -23.50 18.43
C ILE A 2 13.12 -22.90 17.09
N ASN A 3 13.88 -23.68 16.33
CA ASN A 3 14.50 -23.31 15.05
C ASN A 3 13.51 -22.71 14.04
N ASN A 4 13.48 -21.40 13.90
CA ASN A 4 12.79 -20.69 12.80
C ASN A 4 13.28 -21.12 11.40
N ASN A 5 14.48 -21.72 11.31
CA ASN A 5 15.04 -22.18 10.03
C ASN A 5 14.28 -23.37 9.42
N ILE A 6 13.83 -24.33 10.23
CA ILE A 6 13.13 -25.52 9.72
C ILE A 6 11.80 -25.15 9.05
N SER A 7 11.05 -24.21 9.62
CA SER A 7 9.79 -23.73 9.03
C SER A 7 10.01 -23.02 7.69
N LEU A 8 11.09 -22.23 7.55
CA LEU A 8 11.43 -21.55 6.33
C LEU A 8 11.87 -22.53 5.24
N ASP A 9 12.72 -23.49 5.59
CA ASP A 9 13.20 -24.52 4.63
C ASP A 9 12.05 -25.36 4.07
N ILE A 10 11.09 -25.74 4.93
CA ILE A 10 9.87 -26.45 4.50
C ILE A 10 9.05 -25.60 3.54
N LEU A 11 8.86 -24.28 3.84
CA LEU A 11 8.15 -23.36 2.98
C LEU A 11 8.82 -23.24 1.61
N LEU A 12 10.13 -23.02 1.58
CA LEU A 12 10.90 -22.85 0.34
C LEU A 12 10.88 -24.13 -0.51
N MET A 13 10.99 -25.30 0.13
CA MET A 13 10.86 -26.59 -0.54
C MET A 13 9.46 -26.78 -1.13
N GLY A 14 8.41 -26.43 -0.38
CA GLY A 14 7.03 -26.47 -0.86
C GLY A 14 6.81 -25.56 -2.06
N CYS A 15 7.33 -24.34 -2.01
CA CYS A 15 7.25 -23.41 -3.15
C CYS A 15 7.94 -23.96 -4.41
N LYS A 16 9.11 -24.58 -4.28
CA LYS A 16 9.80 -25.25 -5.41
C LYS A 16 8.98 -26.40 -5.98
N GLN A 17 8.37 -27.22 -5.10
CA GLN A 17 7.49 -28.31 -5.55
C GLN A 17 6.25 -27.81 -6.28
N MET A 18 5.73 -26.63 -5.93
CA MET A 18 4.63 -25.95 -6.61
C MET A 18 5.04 -25.26 -7.92
N GLY A 19 6.32 -25.33 -8.29
CA GLY A 19 6.81 -24.78 -9.56
C GLY A 19 7.33 -23.34 -9.47
N ALA A 20 7.74 -22.84 -8.29
CA ALA A 20 8.44 -21.59 -8.19
C ALA A 20 9.72 -21.60 -9.04
N THR A 21 9.82 -20.69 -10.01
CA THR A 21 10.93 -20.63 -10.97
C THR A 21 12.18 -20.01 -10.37
N ASP A 22 11.99 -19.12 -9.38
CA ASP A 22 13.11 -18.48 -8.66
C ASP A 22 12.73 -18.26 -7.19
N ILE A 23 13.67 -18.47 -6.28
CA ILE A 23 13.55 -18.22 -4.85
C ILE A 23 14.84 -17.56 -4.38
N ASP A 24 14.81 -16.24 -4.27
CA ASP A 24 15.92 -15.45 -3.72
C ASP A 24 15.79 -15.36 -2.19
N SER A 25 16.72 -16.03 -1.48
CA SER A 25 16.79 -16.05 -0.02
C SER A 25 17.90 -15.16 0.47
N ASN A 26 17.56 -13.96 0.92
CA ASN A 26 18.50 -13.04 1.51
C ASN A 26 18.27 -12.84 3.01
N SER A 27 19.35 -12.82 3.80
CA SER A 27 19.30 -12.45 5.21
C SER A 27 19.08 -10.94 5.34
N THR A 28 17.82 -10.50 5.29
CA THR A 28 17.46 -9.09 5.42
C THR A 28 16.86 -8.79 6.79
N LYS A 29 17.25 -7.64 7.33
CA LYS A 29 16.60 -7.11 8.53
C LYS A 29 15.31 -6.38 8.14
N LEU A 30 14.20 -6.90 8.60
CA LEU A 30 12.89 -6.30 8.41
C LEU A 30 12.53 -5.48 9.64
N HIS A 31 12.24 -4.19 9.42
CA HIS A 31 11.86 -3.26 10.48
C HIS A 31 10.42 -2.80 10.30
N ILE A 32 9.65 -2.81 11.38
CA ILE A 32 8.30 -2.22 11.43
C ILE A 32 8.41 -0.91 12.20
N ILE A 33 8.12 0.20 11.54
CA ILE A 33 8.18 1.55 12.09
C ILE A 33 6.75 2.05 12.27
N LYS A 34 6.36 2.43 13.49
CA LYS A 34 4.98 2.84 13.81
C LYS A 34 4.94 4.26 14.36
N PHE A 35 3.99 5.05 13.86
CA PHE A 35 3.68 6.39 14.35
C PHE A 35 2.23 6.43 14.82
N LYS A 36 2.01 6.51 16.12
CA LYS A 36 0.67 6.68 16.68
C LYS A 36 0.25 8.14 16.51
N ILE A 37 -0.75 8.39 15.67
CA ILE A 37 -1.30 9.73 15.39
C ILE A 37 -2.41 10.06 16.39
N SER A 38 -3.30 9.09 16.65
CA SER A 38 -4.36 9.16 17.65
C SER A 38 -4.59 7.77 18.26
N GLU A 39 -5.62 7.61 19.09
CA GLU A 39 -5.99 6.29 19.61
C GLU A 39 -6.47 5.34 18.51
N GLU A 40 -7.11 5.87 17.48
CA GLU A 40 -7.70 5.09 16.39
C GLU A 40 -6.85 5.09 15.11
N LEU A 41 -5.79 5.92 15.03
CA LEU A 41 -4.97 6.06 13.84
C LEU A 41 -3.50 5.82 14.12
N THR A 42 -2.96 4.79 13.53
CA THR A 42 -1.53 4.50 13.44
C THR A 42 -1.11 4.54 11.98
N VAL A 43 0.04 5.14 11.69
CA VAL A 43 0.72 5.03 10.40
C VAL A 43 1.93 4.15 10.61
N SER A 44 2.01 3.05 9.86
CA SER A 44 3.11 2.11 10.01
C SER A 44 3.75 1.75 8.67
N TYR A 45 5.03 1.49 8.73
CA TYR A 45 5.87 1.17 7.58
C TYR A 45 6.62 -0.12 7.81
N LEU A 46 6.72 -0.89 6.76
CA LEU A 46 7.63 -2.02 6.63
C LEU A 46 8.87 -1.53 5.88
N CYS A 47 10.03 -1.61 6.53
CA CYS A 47 11.30 -1.21 5.96
C CYS A 47 12.20 -2.44 5.83
N ASN A 48 12.69 -2.68 4.62
CA ASN A 48 13.60 -3.76 4.30
C ASN A 48 14.89 -3.18 3.74
N ALA A 49 15.98 -3.31 4.51
CA ALA A 49 17.32 -2.94 4.08
C ALA A 49 18.06 -4.21 3.66
N LYS A 50 18.10 -4.48 2.35
CA LYS A 50 18.78 -5.64 1.78
C LYS A 50 20.29 -5.41 1.71
N ASP A 51 20.69 -4.20 1.32
CA ASP A 51 22.06 -3.71 1.25
C ASP A 51 22.05 -2.23 1.62
N GLU A 52 23.22 -1.64 1.90
CA GLU A 52 23.33 -0.20 2.20
C GLU A 52 22.86 0.68 1.04
N GLU A 53 22.82 0.14 -0.19
CA GLU A 53 22.44 0.88 -1.41
C GLU A 53 20.97 0.80 -1.79
N LYS A 54 20.19 -0.20 -1.26
CA LYS A 54 18.81 -0.41 -1.67
C LYS A 54 17.91 -0.64 -0.48
N ILE A 55 17.14 0.36 -0.13
CA ILE A 55 16.19 0.29 0.97
C ILE A 55 14.78 0.34 0.40
N PHE A 56 13.98 -0.64 0.76
CA PHE A 56 12.58 -0.72 0.37
C PHE A 56 11.70 -0.29 1.54
N LEU A 57 10.74 0.57 1.24
CA LEU A 57 9.78 1.05 2.21
C LEU A 57 8.37 0.83 1.67
N GLN A 58 7.50 0.27 2.51
CA GLN A 58 6.09 0.12 2.24
C GLN A 58 5.28 0.62 3.43
N ARG A 59 4.38 1.58 3.23
CA ARG A 59 3.37 1.85 4.26
C ARG A 59 2.39 0.69 4.30
N VAL A 60 2.07 0.20 5.50
CA VAL A 60 1.12 -0.91 5.72
C VAL A 60 -0.16 -0.47 6.43
N GLU A 61 -0.09 0.55 7.29
CA GLU A 61 -1.25 1.15 7.97
C GLU A 61 -1.30 2.65 7.70
N PRO A 62 -2.50 3.26 7.61
CA PRO A 62 -3.84 2.69 7.75
C PRO A 62 -4.31 1.89 6.53
N TYR A 63 -3.59 1.92 5.45
CA TYR A 63 -3.78 1.08 4.26
C TYR A 63 -2.46 0.96 3.50
N PRO A 64 -2.23 -0.17 2.82
CA PRO A 64 -0.97 -0.41 2.13
C PRO A 64 -0.82 0.46 0.87
N ILE A 65 0.41 0.93 0.64
CA ILE A 65 0.82 1.50 -0.65
C ILE A 65 1.78 0.55 -1.35
N LYS A 66 2.04 0.81 -2.62
CA LYS A 66 3.06 0.08 -3.39
C LYS A 66 4.41 0.18 -2.69
N ASN A 67 5.14 -0.93 -2.63
CA ASN A 67 6.50 -0.94 -2.16
C ASN A 67 7.38 -0.03 -3.03
N THR A 68 8.12 0.87 -2.41
CA THR A 68 8.96 1.88 -3.09
C THR A 68 10.40 1.69 -2.69
N GLN A 69 11.28 1.69 -3.69
CA GLN A 69 12.72 1.66 -3.50
C GLN A 69 13.26 3.09 -3.36
N PHE A 70 14.13 3.30 -2.39
CA PHE A 70 14.80 4.56 -2.14
C PHE A 70 16.31 4.40 -2.28
N GLU A 71 16.94 5.43 -2.82
CA GLU A 71 18.40 5.48 -3.05
C GLU A 71 19.17 5.94 -1.81
N SER A 72 18.48 6.53 -0.83
CA SER A 72 19.12 7.02 0.39
C SER A 72 18.19 7.01 1.60
N VAL A 73 18.78 6.87 2.79
CA VAL A 73 18.08 6.98 4.07
C VAL A 73 17.42 8.35 4.22
N GLU A 74 18.07 9.41 3.72
CA GLU A 74 17.54 10.77 3.78
C GLU A 74 16.20 10.89 3.03
N ASN A 75 16.11 10.30 1.83
CA ASN A 75 14.86 10.29 1.05
C ASN A 75 13.75 9.52 1.76
N ILE A 76 14.07 8.42 2.43
CA ILE A 76 13.12 7.68 3.26
C ILE A 76 12.61 8.54 4.41
N LEU A 77 13.51 9.21 5.13
CA LEU A 77 13.12 10.07 6.25
C LEU A 77 12.25 11.25 5.78
N LYS A 78 12.57 11.87 4.65
CA LYS A 78 11.75 12.90 4.03
C LYS A 78 10.35 12.37 3.68
N PHE A 79 10.29 11.20 3.06
CA PHE A 79 9.03 10.54 2.72
C PHE A 79 8.18 10.26 3.96
N ILE A 80 8.74 9.57 4.97
CA ILE A 80 8.03 9.23 6.21
C ILE A 80 7.53 10.49 6.92
N LYS A 81 8.42 11.50 7.09
CA LYS A 81 8.06 12.76 7.75
C LYS A 81 6.86 13.41 7.09
N LYS A 82 6.85 13.47 5.76
CA LYS A 82 5.80 14.09 4.98
C LYS A 82 4.50 13.27 5.05
N ASP A 83 4.57 11.96 4.83
CA ASP A 83 3.41 11.08 4.86
C ASP A 83 2.72 11.10 6.24
N VAL A 84 3.50 11.04 7.33
CA VAL A 84 2.99 11.19 8.70
C VAL A 84 2.33 12.54 8.93
N LEU A 85 2.90 13.63 8.40
CA LEU A 85 2.32 14.98 8.51
C LEU A 85 0.99 15.07 7.76
N LEU A 86 0.91 14.49 6.55
CA LEU A 86 -0.32 14.42 5.75
C LEU A 86 -1.43 13.71 6.54
N PHE A 87 -1.13 12.56 7.15
CA PHE A 87 -2.10 11.84 7.98
C PHE A 87 -2.52 12.60 9.23
N LYS A 88 -1.57 13.31 9.89
CA LYS A 88 -1.90 14.20 11.00
C LYS A 88 -2.87 15.30 10.61
N ASN A 89 -2.72 15.86 9.43
CA ASN A 89 -3.62 16.89 8.91
C ASN A 89 -4.96 16.29 8.46
N ALA A 90 -4.94 15.20 7.71
CA ALA A 90 -6.15 14.53 7.24
C ALA A 90 -7.03 14.05 8.39
N ALA A 91 -6.44 13.56 9.49
CA ALA A 91 -7.16 13.12 10.68
C ALA A 91 -7.99 14.23 11.37
N LYS A 92 -7.69 15.50 11.10
CA LYS A 92 -8.48 16.64 11.59
C LYS A 92 -9.76 16.87 10.79
N SER A 93 -9.85 16.29 9.61
CA SER A 93 -11.01 16.42 8.72
C SER A 93 -12.18 15.58 9.23
N ARG A 94 -13.40 16.16 9.18
CA ARG A 94 -14.65 15.43 9.43
C ARG A 94 -14.90 14.31 8.43
N ASN A 95 -14.29 14.40 7.24
CA ASN A 95 -14.44 13.44 6.16
C ASN A 95 -13.43 12.29 6.24
N PHE A 96 -12.50 12.31 7.20
CA PHE A 96 -11.41 11.32 7.27
C PHE A 96 -11.92 9.88 7.42
N LYS A 97 -12.96 9.69 8.22
CA LYS A 97 -13.58 8.36 8.43
C LYS A 97 -14.17 7.80 7.13
N ILE A 98 -14.95 8.62 6.40
CA ILE A 98 -15.52 8.19 5.12
C ILE A 98 -14.45 7.94 4.07
N PHE A 99 -13.37 8.71 4.07
CA PHE A 99 -12.19 8.45 3.23
C PHE A 99 -11.60 7.07 3.51
N LEU A 100 -11.34 6.71 4.76
CA LEU A 100 -10.82 5.38 5.12
C LEU A 100 -11.80 4.27 4.74
N ASP A 101 -13.11 4.47 4.92
CA ASP A 101 -14.13 3.52 4.50
C ASP A 101 -14.11 3.29 2.98
N ILE A 102 -13.94 4.35 2.19
CA ILE A 102 -13.82 4.25 0.73
C ILE A 102 -12.58 3.43 0.34
N VAL A 103 -11.43 3.72 0.95
CA VAL A 103 -10.19 2.98 0.68
C VAL A 103 -10.34 1.49 1.00
N ASN A 104 -10.95 1.17 2.16
CA ASN A 104 -11.21 -0.22 2.54
C ASN A 104 -12.18 -0.91 1.59
N LYS A 105 -13.24 -0.23 1.14
CA LYS A 105 -14.19 -0.77 0.15
C LYS A 105 -13.52 -1.03 -1.20
N ASN A 106 -12.64 -0.13 -1.66
CA ASN A 106 -11.88 -0.35 -2.89
C ASN A 106 -10.98 -1.59 -2.80
N TYR A 107 -10.35 -1.82 -1.64
CA TYR A 107 -9.61 -3.05 -1.40
C TYR A 107 -10.50 -4.30 -1.51
N LEU A 108 -11.69 -4.28 -0.89
CA LEU A 108 -12.64 -5.38 -0.94
C LEU A 108 -13.18 -5.60 -2.37
N ILE A 109 -13.49 -4.54 -3.11
CA ILE A 109 -13.92 -4.62 -4.50
C ILE A 109 -12.86 -5.35 -5.33
N ARG A 110 -11.60 -4.92 -5.25
CA ARG A 110 -10.50 -5.56 -5.97
C ARG A 110 -10.39 -7.04 -5.62
N ARG A 111 -10.38 -7.38 -4.34
CA ARG A 111 -10.28 -8.76 -3.86
C ARG A 111 -11.44 -9.62 -4.34
N ASN A 112 -12.67 -9.12 -4.20
CA ASN A 112 -13.86 -9.88 -4.58
C ASN A 112 -13.94 -10.10 -6.11
N ILE A 113 -13.50 -9.14 -6.92
CA ILE A 113 -13.42 -9.30 -8.37
C ILE A 113 -12.38 -10.37 -8.73
N GLU A 114 -11.21 -10.34 -8.08
CA GLU A 114 -10.16 -11.33 -8.27
C GLU A 114 -10.65 -12.73 -7.89
N ASP A 115 -11.21 -12.90 -6.70
CA ASP A 115 -11.75 -14.18 -6.23
C ASP A 115 -12.86 -14.70 -7.17
N LEU A 116 -13.77 -13.81 -7.59
CA LEU A 116 -14.84 -14.16 -8.51
C LEU A 116 -14.28 -14.66 -9.86
N PHE A 117 -13.29 -13.95 -10.41
CA PHE A 117 -12.71 -14.29 -11.71
C PHE A 117 -11.86 -15.58 -11.68
N LEU A 118 -11.12 -15.81 -10.58
CA LEU A 118 -10.23 -16.96 -10.45
C LEU A 118 -10.97 -18.26 -10.12
N PHE A 119 -12.09 -18.19 -9.40
CA PHE A 119 -12.76 -19.38 -8.89
C PHE A 119 -14.14 -19.64 -9.52
N HIS A 120 -14.65 -18.75 -10.38
CA HIS A 120 -15.95 -18.88 -11.00
C HIS A 120 -15.90 -18.57 -12.49
N ASN A 121 -16.81 -19.20 -13.25
CA ASN A 121 -17.02 -18.82 -14.64
C ASN A 121 -17.89 -17.55 -14.66
N VAL A 122 -17.30 -16.43 -15.01
CA VAL A 122 -17.93 -15.10 -14.96
C VAL A 122 -18.34 -14.68 -16.35
N ASP A 123 -19.60 -14.26 -16.51
CA ASP A 123 -20.11 -13.75 -17.75
C ASP A 123 -19.42 -12.45 -18.15
N ARG A 124 -19.08 -12.33 -19.42
CA ARG A 124 -18.44 -11.13 -19.98
C ARG A 124 -19.28 -9.88 -19.77
N GLU A 125 -20.57 -9.98 -19.91
CA GLU A 125 -21.52 -8.87 -19.71
C GLU A 125 -21.43 -8.30 -18.28
N PHE A 126 -21.27 -9.16 -17.27
CA PHE A 126 -21.07 -8.74 -15.89
C PHE A 126 -19.75 -7.95 -15.74
N LEU A 127 -18.65 -8.46 -16.31
CA LEU A 127 -17.35 -7.79 -16.24
C LEU A 127 -17.36 -6.44 -16.95
N GLU A 128 -18.04 -6.33 -18.10
CA GLU A 128 -18.22 -5.07 -18.82
C GLU A 128 -19.00 -4.03 -18.00
N LYS A 129 -20.04 -4.47 -17.26
CA LYS A 129 -20.78 -3.59 -16.32
C LYS A 129 -19.89 -3.11 -15.17
N VAL A 130 -19.10 -4.01 -14.58
CA VAL A 130 -18.15 -3.64 -13.51
C VAL A 130 -17.12 -2.65 -14.04
N TRP A 131 -16.54 -2.91 -15.20
CA TRP A 131 -15.58 -2.03 -15.86
C TRP A 131 -16.16 -0.63 -16.12
N ALA A 132 -17.37 -0.55 -16.66
CA ALA A 132 -18.05 0.73 -16.91
C ALA A 132 -18.29 1.52 -15.60
N ASN A 133 -18.69 0.84 -14.51
CA ASN A 133 -18.91 1.48 -13.21
C ASN A 133 -17.59 2.02 -12.61
N VAL A 134 -16.49 1.26 -12.74
CA VAL A 134 -15.17 1.69 -12.26
C VAL A 134 -14.69 2.91 -13.04
N ASN A 135 -14.84 2.91 -14.38
CA ASN A 135 -14.46 4.06 -15.20
C ASN A 135 -15.28 5.31 -14.87
N ASN A 136 -16.59 5.18 -14.72
CA ASN A 136 -17.45 6.31 -14.30
C ASN A 136 -17.04 6.88 -12.94
N MET A 137 -16.59 6.00 -12.01
CA MET A 137 -16.08 6.47 -10.73
C MET A 137 -14.74 7.22 -10.87
N LEU A 138 -13.83 6.73 -11.72
CA LEU A 138 -12.57 7.41 -12.02
C LEU A 138 -12.80 8.78 -12.65
N GLU A 139 -13.68 8.87 -13.65
CA GLU A 139 -14.03 10.15 -14.30
C GLU A 139 -14.58 11.18 -13.29
N LYS A 140 -15.43 10.75 -12.34
CA LYS A 140 -15.93 11.64 -11.29
C LYS A 140 -14.85 12.11 -10.33
N ILE A 141 -13.87 11.25 -10.02
CA ILE A 141 -12.73 11.61 -9.18
C ILE A 141 -11.85 12.62 -9.92
N ASP A 142 -11.61 12.42 -11.24
CA ASP A 142 -10.81 13.32 -12.05
C ASP A 142 -11.48 14.70 -12.17
N GLN A 143 -12.81 14.75 -12.36
CA GLN A 143 -13.57 16.01 -12.34
C GLN A 143 -13.45 16.74 -11.00
N GLU A 144 -13.58 16.01 -9.87
CA GLU A 144 -13.42 16.60 -8.54
C GLU A 144 -12.00 17.13 -8.31
N TYR A 145 -10.96 16.50 -8.92
CA TYR A 145 -9.59 17.02 -8.86
C TYR A 145 -9.42 18.37 -9.52
N GLU A 146 -10.17 18.66 -10.60
CA GLU A 146 -10.14 19.96 -11.29
C GLU A 146 -10.84 21.04 -10.47
N ASP A 147 -11.90 20.68 -9.74
CA ASP A 147 -12.73 21.61 -8.97
C ASP A 147 -12.24 21.79 -7.52
N ALA A 148 -11.54 20.79 -6.96
CA ALA A 148 -11.13 20.81 -5.56
C ALA A 148 -9.96 21.79 -5.32
N ARG A 149 -10.13 22.62 -4.29
CA ARG A 149 -9.08 23.53 -3.84
C ARG A 149 -7.92 22.74 -3.21
N GLU A 150 -6.69 22.96 -3.68
CA GLU A 150 -5.50 22.38 -3.07
C GLU A 150 -5.35 22.88 -1.61
N LEU A 151 -4.99 21.93 -0.73
CA LEU A 151 -4.66 22.28 0.65
C LEU A 151 -3.27 22.92 0.68
N GLU A 152 -3.16 24.11 1.27
CA GLU A 152 -1.87 24.71 1.62
C GLU A 152 -1.22 23.86 2.73
N ILE A 153 -0.38 22.92 2.34
CA ILE A 153 0.43 22.12 3.27
C ILE A 153 1.83 22.69 3.17
N ASP A 154 2.34 23.20 4.28
CA ASP A 154 3.68 23.79 4.41
C ASP A 154 4.79 22.70 4.31
N VAL A 155 4.74 21.93 3.22
CA VAL A 155 5.68 20.88 2.87
C VAL A 155 5.73 20.82 1.35
N ASP A 156 6.93 20.84 0.79
CA ASP A 156 7.16 20.69 -0.64
C ASP A 156 6.47 19.42 -1.21
N VAL A 157 5.28 19.64 -1.77
CA VAL A 157 4.36 18.56 -2.21
C VAL A 157 4.83 17.92 -3.50
N GLU A 158 5.68 18.58 -4.30
CA GLU A 158 6.14 18.06 -5.59
C GLU A 158 6.98 16.78 -5.49
N ALA A 159 7.66 16.57 -4.36
CA ALA A 159 8.47 15.36 -4.14
C ALA A 159 7.65 14.08 -3.91
N LEU A 160 6.30 14.13 -3.84
CA LEU A 160 5.42 12.99 -3.52
C LEU A 160 4.51 12.52 -4.65
N LYS A 161 4.48 13.18 -5.80
CA LYS A 161 3.73 12.64 -6.94
C LYS A 161 4.45 11.39 -7.43
N ILE A 162 4.10 10.25 -6.84
CA ILE A 162 4.47 8.93 -7.33
C ILE A 162 3.70 8.75 -8.64
N LYS A 163 4.45 8.83 -9.75
CA LYS A 163 3.96 8.45 -11.08
C LYS A 163 3.78 6.96 -11.19
#